data_2277998d00b947213c653ec7edfe6de6
#
_entry.id   2277998d00b947213c653ec7edfe6de6
#
_cell.length_a   1.000
_cell.length_b   1.000
_cell.length_c   1.000
_cell.angle_alpha   90.00
_cell.angle_beta   90.00
_cell.angle_gamma   90.00
#
_symmetry.space_group_name_H-M   'P 1'
#
loop_
_entity.id
_entity.type
_entity.pdbx_description
1 polymer ?
#
loop_
_entity_poly.entity_id
_entity_poly.type
_entity_poly.pdbx_seq_one_letter_code
_entity_poly.pdbx_strand_id
1 'polypeptide(L)'
;RAGPEGAVSVYGADQAFVIGDFEKQLHDLLAGRNRVFFTLGEHPEWDGKITAVVREIREVSRRGAAAPTDFVALETTLHEQRLIKTEAELALIRHACTGTAAAHVRAMRATRPGNWEWAVAAEIHHEFERNGMECGYGSIVGGGDNACILHYKENESQLNDGDLLLIDGGGEYRGY
;
A
#
# COMPACT_ATOMS: atom_id res chain seq x y z
N ARG A 1 18.25 7.83 4.69
CA ARG A 1 17.92 6.42 4.98
C ARG A 1 18.54 6.05 6.32
N ALA A 2 17.80 5.37 7.20
CA ALA A 2 18.19 5.14 8.59
C ALA A 2 19.34 4.11 8.75
N GLY A 3 19.56 3.22 7.80
CA GLY A 3 20.48 2.09 7.93
C GLY A 3 20.02 1.05 8.97
N PRO A 4 20.81 -0.03 9.22
CA PRO A 4 20.44 -1.05 10.21
C PRO A 4 20.28 -0.50 11.62
N GLU A 5 21.21 0.35 12.08
CA GLU A 5 21.16 0.96 13.43
C GLU A 5 19.91 1.86 13.58
N GLY A 6 19.62 2.66 12.55
CA GLY A 6 18.42 3.48 12.53
C GLY A 6 17.12 2.68 12.41
N ALA A 7 17.14 1.52 11.77
CA ALA A 7 15.96 0.65 11.70
C ALA A 7 15.53 0.16 13.09
N VAL A 8 16.48 -0.19 13.95
CA VAL A 8 16.21 -0.56 15.35
C VAL A 8 15.68 0.64 16.15
N SER A 9 16.36 1.79 16.09
CA SER A 9 16.04 2.93 16.93
C SER A 9 14.80 3.73 16.48
N VAL A 10 14.58 3.85 15.15
CA VAL A 10 13.52 4.68 14.56
C VAL A 10 12.25 3.87 14.29
N TYR A 11 12.39 2.63 13.81
CA TYR A 11 11.25 1.80 13.41
C TYR A 11 10.90 0.70 14.43
N GLY A 12 11.65 0.59 15.54
CA GLY A 12 11.37 -0.38 16.60
C GLY A 12 11.60 -1.83 16.19
N ALA A 13 12.49 -2.07 15.21
CA ALA A 13 12.87 -3.43 14.82
C ALA A 13 13.71 -4.08 15.93
N ASP A 14 13.46 -5.35 16.24
CA ASP A 14 14.27 -6.09 17.23
C ASP A 14 15.71 -6.31 16.73
N GLN A 15 15.85 -6.54 15.42
CA GLN A 15 17.14 -6.72 14.74
C GLN A 15 17.08 -6.14 13.33
N ALA A 16 18.20 -5.68 12.82
CA ALA A 16 18.34 -5.22 11.45
C ALA A 16 19.73 -5.55 10.92
N PHE A 17 19.82 -5.92 9.64
CA PHE A 17 21.02 -6.37 8.98
C PHE A 17 21.25 -5.61 7.67
N VAL A 18 22.49 -5.55 7.19
CA VAL A 18 22.76 -5.02 5.86
C VAL A 18 22.28 -6.00 4.80
N ILE A 19 21.75 -5.49 3.70
CA ILE A 19 21.16 -6.33 2.64
C ILE A 19 22.19 -7.28 2.01
N GLY A 20 23.49 -6.94 2.04
CA GLY A 20 24.55 -7.80 1.54
C GLY A 20 24.72 -9.11 2.32
N ASP A 21 24.28 -9.16 3.58
CA ASP A 21 24.32 -10.37 4.43
C ASP A 21 23.05 -11.21 4.33
N PHE A 22 22.12 -10.87 3.42
CA PHE A 22 20.78 -11.45 3.35
C PHE A 22 20.79 -13.00 3.33
N GLU A 23 21.58 -13.60 2.45
CA GLU A 23 21.58 -15.06 2.28
C GLU A 23 22.09 -15.78 3.54
N LYS A 24 23.12 -15.23 4.19
CA LYS A 24 23.62 -15.75 5.47
C LYS A 24 22.55 -15.62 6.57
N GLN A 25 21.94 -14.47 6.69
CA GLN A 25 20.88 -14.24 7.68
C GLN A 25 19.66 -15.12 7.41
N LEU A 26 19.30 -15.33 6.14
CA LEU A 26 18.20 -16.20 5.75
C LEU A 26 18.48 -17.66 6.18
N HIS A 27 19.70 -18.16 6.00
CA HIS A 27 20.09 -19.47 6.48
C HIS A 27 19.87 -19.62 7.99
N ASP A 28 20.36 -18.68 8.79
CA ASP A 28 20.27 -18.70 10.25
C ASP A 28 18.80 -18.57 10.73
N LEU A 29 17.98 -17.81 10.02
CA LEU A 29 16.56 -17.67 10.30
C LEU A 29 15.75 -18.92 9.98
N LEU A 30 16.10 -19.67 8.94
CA LEU A 30 15.37 -20.87 8.48
C LEU A 30 15.81 -22.15 9.16
N ALA A 31 17.09 -22.25 9.57
CA ALA A 31 17.63 -23.44 10.20
C ALA A 31 16.89 -23.77 11.51
N GLY A 32 16.40 -25.00 11.63
CA GLY A 32 15.67 -25.49 12.81
C GLY A 32 14.21 -25.00 12.88
N ARG A 33 13.69 -24.35 11.86
CA ARG A 33 12.28 -23.98 11.78
C ARG A 33 11.48 -25.06 11.06
N ASN A 34 10.27 -25.35 11.53
CA ASN A 34 9.37 -26.29 10.86
C ASN A 34 8.56 -25.63 9.75
N ARG A 35 8.20 -24.36 9.92
CA ARG A 35 7.28 -23.64 9.04
C ARG A 35 7.83 -22.28 8.64
N VAL A 36 7.61 -21.91 7.37
CA VAL A 36 7.92 -20.60 6.79
C VAL A 36 6.65 -20.03 6.18
N PHE A 37 6.35 -18.81 6.53
CA PHE A 37 5.29 -18.02 5.89
C PHE A 37 5.90 -17.23 4.75
N PHE A 38 5.71 -17.73 3.55
CA PHE A 38 6.22 -17.14 2.32
C PHE A 38 5.37 -17.58 1.12
N THR A 39 4.96 -16.63 0.30
CA THR A 39 4.16 -16.90 -0.89
C THR A 39 5.06 -17.30 -2.04
N LEU A 40 5.12 -18.60 -2.32
CA LEU A 40 5.84 -19.13 -3.48
C LEU A 40 5.08 -18.79 -4.77
N GLY A 41 5.82 -18.42 -5.80
CA GLY A 41 5.30 -18.18 -7.15
C GLY A 41 5.07 -16.72 -7.52
N GLU A 42 5.04 -15.80 -6.56
CA GLU A 42 4.88 -14.35 -6.82
C GLU A 42 6.18 -13.69 -7.28
N HIS A 43 7.30 -14.10 -6.68
CA HIS A 43 8.60 -13.46 -6.89
C HIS A 43 9.68 -14.50 -7.20
N PRO A 44 9.88 -14.89 -8.48
CA PRO A 44 10.78 -15.97 -8.87
C PRO A 44 12.23 -15.83 -8.33
N GLU A 45 12.73 -14.59 -8.21
CA GLU A 45 14.06 -14.34 -7.63
C GLU A 45 14.13 -14.76 -6.15
N TRP A 46 13.11 -14.42 -5.37
CA TRP A 46 13.03 -14.79 -3.96
C TRP A 46 12.74 -16.27 -3.75
N ASP A 47 11.90 -16.87 -4.60
CA ASP A 47 11.65 -18.31 -4.64
C ASP A 47 12.98 -19.05 -4.80
N GLY A 48 13.80 -18.61 -5.75
CA GLY A 48 15.10 -19.20 -6.02
C GLY A 48 16.04 -19.11 -4.82
N LYS A 49 16.14 -17.94 -4.17
CA LYS A 49 16.99 -17.74 -2.98
C LYS A 49 16.56 -18.61 -1.79
N ILE A 50 15.26 -18.59 -1.47
CA ILE A 50 14.72 -19.37 -0.34
C ILE A 50 14.89 -20.87 -0.56
N THR A 51 14.56 -21.35 -1.75
CA THR A 51 14.68 -22.79 -2.06
C THR A 51 16.14 -23.24 -2.09
N ALA A 52 17.09 -22.40 -2.53
CA ALA A 52 18.51 -22.69 -2.47
C ALA A 52 18.99 -22.85 -1.03
N VAL A 53 18.66 -21.93 -0.15
CA VAL A 53 19.03 -21.98 1.27
C VAL A 53 18.42 -23.19 1.97
N VAL A 54 17.14 -23.51 1.67
CA VAL A 54 16.49 -24.72 2.22
C VAL A 54 17.20 -25.99 1.78
N ARG A 55 17.68 -26.06 0.53
CA ARG A 55 18.46 -27.18 0.02
C ARG A 55 19.79 -27.31 0.76
N GLU A 56 20.52 -26.21 0.95
CA GLU A 56 21.77 -26.19 1.71
C GLU A 56 21.59 -26.70 3.14
N ILE A 57 20.54 -26.24 3.85
CA ILE A 57 20.22 -26.72 5.20
C ILE A 57 19.97 -28.23 5.18
N ARG A 58 19.24 -28.77 4.17
CA ARG A 58 18.97 -30.21 4.03
C ARG A 58 20.25 -31.02 3.82
N GLU A 59 21.19 -30.52 3.03
CA GLU A 59 22.47 -31.22 2.75
C GLU A 59 23.32 -31.39 4.01
N VAL A 60 23.28 -30.42 4.93
CA VAL A 60 24.03 -30.45 6.19
C VAL A 60 23.23 -30.98 7.38
N SER A 61 21.95 -31.32 7.20
CA SER A 61 20.99 -31.64 8.28
C SER A 61 21.38 -32.87 9.13
N ARG A 62 22.21 -33.79 8.62
CA ARG A 62 22.74 -34.92 9.40
C ARG A 62 23.62 -34.47 10.56
N ARG A 63 24.10 -33.22 10.58
CA ARG A 63 25.03 -32.66 11.58
C ARG A 63 24.55 -31.36 12.18
N GLY A 64 23.40 -30.83 11.75
CA GLY A 64 22.89 -29.52 12.10
C GLY A 64 21.37 -29.48 12.27
N ALA A 65 20.81 -28.28 12.25
CA ALA A 65 19.39 -28.06 12.37
C ALA A 65 18.62 -28.53 11.13
N ALA A 66 17.38 -29.01 11.34
CA ALA A 66 16.51 -29.47 10.26
C ALA A 66 16.06 -28.28 9.38
N ALA A 67 15.84 -28.56 8.09
CA ALA A 67 15.23 -27.58 7.18
C ALA A 67 13.72 -27.50 7.37
N PRO A 68 13.08 -26.37 7.03
CA PRO A 68 11.63 -26.24 7.02
C PRO A 68 10.95 -27.27 6.13
N THR A 69 9.79 -27.76 6.59
CA THR A 69 8.94 -28.70 5.83
C THR A 69 7.67 -28.06 5.32
N ASP A 70 7.16 -27.04 6.03
CA ASP A 70 5.91 -26.39 5.73
C ASP A 70 6.16 -24.98 5.13
N PHE A 71 5.62 -24.74 3.94
CA PHE A 71 5.55 -23.41 3.35
C PHE A 71 4.09 -22.99 3.29
N VAL A 72 3.77 -21.89 3.93
CA VAL A 72 2.41 -21.35 4.01
C VAL A 72 2.38 -19.97 3.34
N ALA A 73 1.39 -19.75 2.49
CA ALA A 73 1.19 -18.47 1.85
C ALA A 73 1.02 -17.36 2.91
N LEU A 74 1.90 -16.35 2.87
CA LEU A 74 1.96 -15.29 3.87
C LEU A 74 0.68 -14.44 3.88
N GLU A 75 0.09 -14.22 2.70
CA GLU A 75 -1.11 -13.41 2.51
C GLU A 75 -2.28 -13.89 3.35
N THR A 76 -2.47 -15.20 3.49
CA THR A 76 -3.57 -15.74 4.29
C THR A 76 -3.55 -15.18 5.70
N THR A 77 -2.37 -15.17 6.33
CA THR A 77 -2.20 -14.63 7.68
C THR A 77 -2.35 -13.12 7.72
N LEU A 78 -1.77 -12.42 6.73
CA LEU A 78 -1.84 -10.95 6.66
C LEU A 78 -3.27 -10.48 6.39
N HIS A 79 -4.03 -11.15 5.51
CA HIS A 79 -5.41 -10.81 5.22
C HIS A 79 -6.30 -10.95 6.46
N GLU A 80 -6.15 -12.03 7.21
CA GLU A 80 -6.89 -12.23 8.46
C GLU A 80 -6.55 -11.15 9.51
N GLN A 81 -5.28 -10.81 9.68
CA GLN A 81 -4.86 -9.75 10.59
C GLN A 81 -5.39 -8.36 10.18
N ARG A 82 -5.46 -8.09 8.87
CA ARG A 82 -5.94 -6.81 8.33
C ARG A 82 -7.45 -6.68 8.29
N LEU A 83 -8.19 -7.78 8.48
CA LEU A 83 -9.66 -7.77 8.44
C LEU A 83 -10.25 -6.90 9.55
N ILE A 84 -9.75 -7.03 10.77
CA ILE A 84 -10.18 -6.25 11.93
C ILE A 84 -9.14 -5.20 12.25
N LYS A 85 -9.50 -3.92 12.12
CA LYS A 85 -8.60 -2.79 12.34
C LYS A 85 -8.46 -2.48 13.82
N THR A 86 -7.24 -2.19 14.23
CA THR A 86 -6.93 -1.66 15.57
C THR A 86 -7.42 -0.22 15.72
N GLU A 87 -7.49 0.30 16.95
CA GLU A 87 -7.85 1.70 17.17
C GLU A 87 -6.86 2.69 16.56
N ALA A 88 -5.58 2.34 16.48
CA ALA A 88 -4.57 3.14 15.80
C ALA A 88 -4.83 3.23 14.28
N GLU A 89 -5.14 2.10 13.64
CA GLU A 89 -5.51 2.06 12.22
C GLU A 89 -6.82 2.81 11.96
N LEU A 90 -7.83 2.64 12.83
CA LEU A 90 -9.09 3.38 12.74
C LEU A 90 -8.89 4.89 12.86
N ALA A 91 -7.95 5.36 13.67
CA ALA A 91 -7.60 6.77 13.76
C ALA A 91 -7.05 7.33 12.45
N LEU A 92 -6.19 6.56 11.75
CA LEU A 92 -5.66 6.93 10.43
C LEU A 92 -6.76 6.94 9.37
N ILE A 93 -7.61 5.91 9.33
CA ILE A 93 -8.75 5.83 8.41
C ILE A 93 -9.72 7.00 8.63
N ARG A 94 -10.04 7.34 9.89
CA ARG A 94 -10.91 8.48 10.21
C ARG A 94 -10.30 9.80 9.72
N HIS A 95 -8.97 9.98 9.85
CA HIS A 95 -8.29 11.16 9.31
C HIS A 95 -8.43 11.23 7.78
N ALA A 96 -8.14 10.15 7.07
CA ALA A 96 -8.27 10.05 5.62
C ALA A 96 -9.73 10.31 5.16
N CYS A 97 -10.71 9.70 5.82
CA CYS A 97 -12.13 9.94 5.52
C CYS A 97 -12.54 11.39 5.75
N THR A 98 -12.08 12.02 6.83
CA THR A 98 -12.42 13.42 7.14
C THR A 98 -11.84 14.37 6.10
N GLY A 99 -10.58 14.18 5.71
CA GLY A 99 -9.93 14.96 4.66
C GLY A 99 -10.60 14.75 3.29
N THR A 100 -10.94 13.50 2.97
CA THR A 100 -11.67 13.17 1.74
C THR A 100 -13.05 13.83 1.69
N ALA A 101 -13.81 13.78 2.77
CA ALA A 101 -15.10 14.46 2.85
C ALA A 101 -14.97 15.99 2.68
N ALA A 102 -13.94 16.59 3.30
CA ALA A 102 -13.65 18.02 3.14
C ALA A 102 -13.29 18.36 1.68
N ALA A 103 -12.50 17.51 1.01
CA ALA A 103 -12.14 17.67 -0.39
C ALA A 103 -13.37 17.65 -1.31
N HIS A 104 -14.31 16.74 -1.10
CA HIS A 104 -15.56 16.70 -1.86
C HIS A 104 -16.42 17.95 -1.61
N VAL A 105 -16.54 18.41 -0.37
CA VAL A 105 -17.26 19.65 -0.05
C VAL A 105 -16.58 20.85 -0.73
N ARG A 106 -15.25 20.89 -0.76
CA ARG A 106 -14.50 21.94 -1.45
C ARG A 106 -14.74 21.90 -2.96
N ALA A 107 -14.66 20.73 -3.57
CA ALA A 107 -14.95 20.53 -4.99
C ALA A 107 -16.37 20.97 -5.36
N MET A 108 -17.38 20.57 -4.59
CA MET A 108 -18.77 21.00 -4.78
C MET A 108 -18.92 22.54 -4.72
N ARG A 109 -18.21 23.19 -3.80
CA ARG A 109 -18.25 24.65 -3.68
C ARG A 109 -17.54 25.37 -4.81
N ALA A 110 -16.49 24.77 -5.36
CA ALA A 110 -15.71 25.35 -6.45
C ALA A 110 -16.34 25.13 -7.82
N THR A 111 -17.13 24.06 -7.99
CA THR A 111 -17.75 23.71 -9.27
C THR A 111 -18.69 24.82 -9.78
N ARG A 112 -18.48 25.24 -11.04
CA ARG A 112 -19.30 26.23 -11.77
C ARG A 112 -19.36 25.83 -13.25
N PRO A 113 -20.39 26.17 -13.98
CA PRO A 113 -20.39 26.09 -15.43
C PRO A 113 -19.21 26.86 -16.03
N GLY A 114 -18.57 26.26 -17.03
CA GLY A 114 -17.35 26.79 -17.64
C GLY A 114 -16.04 26.40 -16.96
N ASN A 115 -16.08 25.83 -15.75
CA ASN A 115 -14.87 25.24 -15.15
C ASN A 115 -14.43 24.02 -15.94
N TRP A 116 -13.15 23.74 -15.89
CA TRP A 116 -12.58 22.52 -16.40
C TRP A 116 -12.63 21.41 -15.34
N GLU A 117 -12.83 20.18 -15.77
CA GLU A 117 -12.80 18.99 -14.88
C GLU A 117 -11.49 18.93 -14.07
N TRP A 118 -10.33 19.16 -14.71
CA TRP A 118 -9.03 19.22 -14.04
C TRP A 118 -8.94 20.35 -13.00
N ALA A 119 -9.67 21.46 -13.18
CA ALA A 119 -9.67 22.53 -12.18
C ALA A 119 -10.42 22.11 -10.91
N VAL A 120 -11.49 21.33 -11.06
CA VAL A 120 -12.20 20.71 -9.91
C VAL A 120 -11.33 19.64 -9.24
N ALA A 121 -10.62 18.82 -10.03
CA ALA A 121 -9.65 17.86 -9.49
C ALA A 121 -8.56 18.55 -8.68
N ALA A 122 -8.05 19.70 -9.12
CA ALA A 122 -7.05 20.47 -8.40
C ALA A 122 -7.54 20.95 -7.02
N GLU A 123 -8.82 21.27 -6.86
CA GLU A 123 -9.41 21.61 -5.57
C GLU A 123 -9.44 20.43 -4.59
N ILE A 124 -9.64 19.22 -5.11
CA ILE A 124 -9.58 17.97 -4.33
C ILE A 124 -8.14 17.74 -3.86
N HIS A 125 -7.18 17.80 -4.76
CA HIS A 125 -5.76 17.59 -4.45
C HIS A 125 -5.24 18.62 -3.45
N HIS A 126 -5.61 19.90 -3.63
CA HIS A 126 -5.27 20.93 -2.65
C HIS A 126 -5.76 20.59 -1.23
N GLU A 127 -6.97 20.05 -1.09
CA GLU A 127 -7.50 19.71 0.23
C GLU A 127 -6.78 18.51 0.82
N PHE A 128 -6.38 17.52 -0.01
CA PHE A 128 -5.56 16.41 0.46
C PHE A 128 -4.20 16.88 0.98
N GLU A 129 -3.45 17.62 0.17
CA GLU A 129 -2.11 18.10 0.52
C GLU A 129 -2.10 18.97 1.79
N ARG A 130 -3.05 19.87 1.95
CA ARG A 130 -3.12 20.72 3.16
C ARG A 130 -3.42 19.92 4.44
N ASN A 131 -3.97 18.70 4.34
CA ASN A 131 -4.21 17.79 5.44
C ASN A 131 -3.09 16.75 5.59
N GLY A 132 -1.97 16.90 4.87
CA GLY A 132 -0.83 15.98 4.90
C GLY A 132 -1.16 14.60 4.31
N MET A 133 -2.10 14.57 3.38
CA MET A 133 -2.56 13.38 2.67
C MET A 133 -2.04 13.39 1.23
N GLU A 134 -1.99 12.21 0.63
CA GLU A 134 -1.73 12.02 -0.79
C GLU A 134 -3.01 11.54 -1.50
N CYS A 135 -3.02 11.53 -2.84
CA CYS A 135 -4.10 10.88 -3.57
C CYS A 135 -3.93 9.36 -3.45
N GLY A 136 -4.92 8.64 -2.95
CA GLY A 136 -4.91 7.18 -2.91
C GLY A 136 -4.92 6.56 -4.31
N TYR A 137 -5.48 7.28 -5.28
CA TYR A 137 -5.50 6.95 -6.72
C TYR A 137 -5.76 8.24 -7.53
N GLY A 138 -5.60 8.17 -8.84
CA GLY A 138 -5.88 9.30 -9.72
C GLY A 138 -7.36 9.70 -9.65
N SER A 139 -7.64 10.93 -9.22
CA SER A 139 -9.02 11.42 -9.08
C SER A 139 -9.71 11.48 -10.44
N ILE A 140 -10.94 11.02 -10.49
CA ILE A 140 -11.83 11.07 -11.65
C ILE A 140 -12.80 12.22 -11.45
N VAL A 141 -12.88 13.12 -12.41
CA VAL A 141 -13.85 14.22 -12.44
C VAL A 141 -14.47 14.25 -13.82
N GLY A 142 -15.69 13.76 -13.97
CA GLY A 142 -16.39 13.66 -15.26
C GLY A 142 -17.69 14.44 -15.25
N GLY A 143 -17.83 15.41 -16.17
CA GLY A 143 -19.04 16.19 -16.40
C GLY A 143 -19.89 15.62 -17.54
N GLY A 144 -21.23 15.70 -17.43
CA GLY A 144 -22.13 15.27 -18.48
C GLY A 144 -21.89 13.82 -18.93
N ASP A 145 -21.64 13.61 -20.22
CA ASP A 145 -21.43 12.27 -20.77
C ASP A 145 -20.17 11.58 -20.25
N ASN A 146 -19.13 12.34 -19.87
CA ASN A 146 -17.90 11.80 -19.27
C ASN A 146 -18.18 11.10 -17.95
N ALA A 147 -19.22 11.49 -17.22
CA ALA A 147 -19.64 10.81 -15.98
C ALA A 147 -20.09 9.35 -16.20
N CYS A 148 -20.36 8.96 -17.44
CA CYS A 148 -20.77 7.60 -17.81
C CYS A 148 -19.58 6.72 -18.21
N ILE A 149 -18.37 7.27 -18.32
CA ILE A 149 -17.15 6.55 -18.72
C ILE A 149 -16.48 5.98 -17.48
N LEU A 150 -16.44 4.64 -17.39
CA LEU A 150 -15.78 3.96 -16.27
C LEU A 150 -14.27 4.26 -16.28
N HIS A 151 -13.75 4.67 -15.11
CA HIS A 151 -12.34 5.03 -14.92
C HIS A 151 -11.87 6.18 -15.84
N TYR A 152 -12.74 7.16 -16.12
CA TYR A 152 -12.39 8.36 -16.86
C TYR A 152 -11.26 9.13 -16.15
N LYS A 153 -10.11 9.28 -16.80
CA LYS A 153 -8.89 9.86 -16.20
C LYS A 153 -8.42 11.14 -16.87
N GLU A 154 -8.97 11.46 -18.02
CA GLU A 154 -8.58 12.59 -18.84
C GLU A 154 -8.84 13.90 -18.12
N ASN A 155 -10.01 14.05 -17.49
CA ASN A 155 -10.44 15.23 -16.75
C ASN A 155 -10.23 16.53 -17.57
N GLU A 156 -10.51 16.52 -18.89
CA GLU A 156 -10.08 17.59 -19.80
C GLU A 156 -11.24 18.35 -20.48
N SER A 157 -12.47 18.11 -20.06
CA SER A 157 -13.63 18.79 -20.61
C SER A 157 -14.09 19.97 -19.73
N GLN A 158 -14.80 20.93 -20.37
CA GLN A 158 -15.50 21.98 -19.63
C GLN A 158 -16.87 21.49 -19.18
N LEU A 159 -17.26 21.93 -17.98
CA LEU A 159 -18.59 21.69 -17.41
C LEU A 159 -19.61 22.64 -17.99
N ASN A 160 -20.75 22.16 -18.44
CA ASN A 160 -21.86 22.98 -18.90
C ASN A 160 -22.90 23.17 -17.78
N ASP A 161 -23.72 24.20 -17.94
CA ASP A 161 -24.84 24.40 -17.03
C ASP A 161 -25.87 23.28 -17.19
N GLY A 162 -26.26 22.68 -16.07
CA GLY A 162 -27.15 21.52 -16.03
C GLY A 162 -26.50 20.14 -16.11
N ASP A 163 -25.18 20.07 -16.35
CA ASP A 163 -24.46 18.80 -16.32
C ASP A 163 -24.46 18.19 -14.91
N LEU A 164 -24.58 16.86 -14.84
CA LEU A 164 -24.20 16.10 -13.63
C LEU A 164 -22.70 15.94 -13.61
N LEU A 165 -22.10 16.13 -12.43
CA LEU A 165 -20.69 15.95 -12.20
C LEU A 165 -20.44 14.73 -11.33
N LEU A 166 -19.74 13.73 -11.84
CA LEU A 166 -19.22 12.61 -11.09
C LEU A 166 -17.83 12.96 -10.56
N ILE A 167 -17.60 12.72 -9.29
CA ILE A 167 -16.28 12.80 -8.66
C ILE A 167 -16.01 11.47 -7.96
N ASP A 168 -14.91 10.84 -8.34
CA ASP A 168 -14.33 9.69 -7.66
C ASP A 168 -12.91 10.04 -7.24
N GLY A 169 -12.72 10.32 -5.97
CA GLY A 169 -11.44 10.73 -5.39
C GLY A 169 -11.37 10.37 -3.92
N GLY A 170 -10.25 9.77 -3.54
CA GLY A 170 -9.96 9.38 -2.16
C GLY A 170 -8.56 9.80 -1.77
N GLY A 171 -8.41 10.34 -0.56
CA GLY A 171 -7.12 10.67 0.01
C GLY A 171 -6.57 9.53 0.83
N GLU A 172 -5.27 9.33 0.74
CA GLU A 172 -4.51 8.37 1.54
C GLU A 172 -3.75 9.10 2.65
N TYR A 173 -3.76 8.54 3.84
CA TYR A 173 -2.97 9.02 4.96
C TYR A 173 -2.19 7.87 5.63
N ARG A 174 -0.86 7.86 5.47
CA ARG A 174 0.06 6.88 6.07
C ARG A 174 -0.30 5.42 5.77
N GLY A 175 -0.68 5.11 4.53
CA GLY A 175 -1.00 3.78 4.06
C GLY A 175 -2.48 3.38 4.21
N TYR A 176 -3.36 4.31 4.58
CA TYR A 176 -4.80 4.10 4.77
C TYR A 176 -5.65 5.09 3.98
#